data_ba7d56eeb122860a58371a897c357f16
#
_entry.id   ba7d56eeb122860a58371a897c357f16
#
_cell.length_a   1.000
_cell.length_b   1.000
_cell.length_c   1.000
_cell.angle_alpha   90.00
_cell.angle_beta   90.00
_cell.angle_gamma   90.00
#
_symmetry.space_group_name_H-M   'P 1'
#
loop_
_entity.id
_entity.type
_entity.pdbx_description
1 polymer ?
#
loop_
_entity_poly.entity_id
_entity_poly.type
_entity_poly.pdbx_seq_one_letter_code
_entity_poly.pdbx_strand_id
1 'polypeptide(L)'
;MAAAGWLAVGMGVVHVVVAPLEEGDLWAKVVDEGVWNTFSTDVPATSGQFERAAGFWATFGSWAVPVLALGCYVLWSARQHRRVPGWLGWIFLAWGLPLAIVCPTSPGWAFPIIGGLIVLGDRHRSLLSGPPPDTAAGTDQPDASRQGIR
;
A
#
# COMPACT_ATOMS: atom_id res chain seq x y z
N MET A 1 3.96 -0.59 12.00
CA MET A 1 2.87 -0.06 11.18
C MET A 1 3.11 1.38 10.71
N ALA A 2 3.35 2.36 11.61
CA ALA A 2 3.59 3.75 11.19
C ALA A 2 4.79 3.89 10.25
N ALA A 3 5.89 3.17 10.48
CA ALA A 3 7.06 3.19 9.60
C ALA A 3 6.73 2.76 8.15
N ALA A 4 5.92 1.71 7.97
CA ALA A 4 5.47 1.30 6.64
C ALA A 4 4.65 2.39 5.94
N GLY A 5 3.75 3.05 6.68
CA GLY A 5 2.95 4.16 6.16
C GLY A 5 3.81 5.35 5.75
N TRP A 6 4.77 5.76 6.59
CA TRP A 6 5.68 6.86 6.26
C TRP A 6 6.59 6.54 5.07
N LEU A 7 7.07 5.31 4.97
CA LEU A 7 7.90 4.89 3.83
C LEU A 7 7.09 4.93 2.53
N ALA A 8 5.84 4.45 2.54
CA ALA A 8 4.95 4.49 1.39
C ALA A 8 4.59 5.94 0.99
N VAL A 9 4.29 6.80 1.96
CA VAL A 9 4.02 8.23 1.69
C VAL A 9 5.26 8.90 1.13
N GLY A 10 6.43 8.72 1.75
CA GLY A 10 7.68 9.33 1.30
C GLY A 10 8.02 8.91 -0.12
N MET A 11 7.93 7.61 -0.42
CA MET A 11 8.16 7.08 -1.76
C MET A 11 7.19 7.65 -2.79
N GLY A 12 5.89 7.69 -2.47
CA GLY A 12 4.87 8.25 -3.34
C GLY A 12 5.07 9.74 -3.59
N VAL A 13 5.37 10.53 -2.56
CA VAL A 13 5.65 11.98 -2.69
C VAL A 13 6.88 12.23 -3.55
N VAL A 14 7.99 11.54 -3.27
CA VAL A 14 9.21 11.69 -4.06
C VAL A 14 8.92 11.39 -5.53
N HIS A 15 8.22 10.32 -5.82
CA HIS A 15 7.93 9.94 -7.20
C HIS A 15 6.96 10.91 -7.91
N VAL A 16 5.93 11.40 -7.21
CA VAL A 16 4.98 12.36 -7.80
C VAL A 16 5.59 13.75 -8.01
N VAL A 17 6.55 14.15 -7.16
CA VAL A 17 7.16 15.48 -7.22
C VAL A 17 8.47 15.49 -8.00
N VAL A 18 9.37 14.55 -7.71
CA VAL A 18 10.74 14.56 -8.27
C VAL A 18 10.76 14.03 -9.69
N ALA A 19 10.02 12.94 -9.98
CA ALA A 19 10.05 12.38 -11.34
C ALA A 19 9.53 13.35 -12.42
N PRO A 20 8.45 14.12 -12.24
CA PRO A 20 8.07 15.16 -13.20
C PRO A 20 9.08 16.29 -13.33
N LEU A 21 9.83 16.62 -12.28
CA LEU A 21 10.87 17.64 -12.34
C LEU A 21 12.10 17.17 -13.15
N GLU A 22 12.45 15.90 -13.05
CA GLU A 22 13.50 15.28 -13.85
C GLU A 22 13.14 15.24 -15.34
N GLU A 23 11.84 15.06 -15.67
CA GLU A 23 11.29 15.06 -17.02
C GLU A 23 10.73 16.44 -17.45
N GLY A 24 11.26 17.52 -16.90
CA GLY A 24 10.74 18.88 -17.08
C GLY A 24 10.62 19.33 -18.54
N ASP A 25 11.59 19.00 -19.40
CA ASP A 25 11.57 19.32 -20.82
C ASP A 25 10.42 18.62 -21.58
N LEU A 26 10.13 17.38 -21.20
CA LEU A 26 9.00 16.63 -21.73
C LEU A 26 7.68 17.29 -21.35
N TRP A 27 7.53 17.62 -20.07
CA TRP A 27 6.32 18.26 -19.57
C TRP A 27 6.10 19.67 -20.10
N ALA A 28 7.17 20.44 -20.34
CA ALA A 28 7.09 21.72 -21.00
C ALA A 28 6.50 21.58 -22.42
N LYS A 29 6.97 20.61 -23.20
CA LYS A 29 6.41 20.32 -24.53
C LYS A 29 4.95 19.88 -24.48
N VAL A 30 4.58 19.03 -23.51
CA VAL A 30 3.20 18.57 -23.32
C VAL A 30 2.26 19.74 -22.99
N VAL A 31 2.69 20.69 -22.17
CA VAL A 31 1.91 21.89 -21.83
C VAL A 31 1.77 22.80 -23.06
N ASP A 32 2.83 22.99 -23.84
CA ASP A 32 2.84 23.85 -25.03
C ASP A 32 1.97 23.28 -26.17
N GLU A 33 2.00 21.96 -26.37
CA GLU A 33 1.20 21.27 -27.39
C GLU A 33 -0.27 21.02 -26.97
N GLY A 34 -0.57 21.20 -25.68
CA GLY A 34 -1.88 20.95 -25.06
C GLY A 34 -1.96 19.58 -24.36
N VAL A 35 -2.42 19.62 -23.11
CA VAL A 35 -2.47 18.42 -22.24
C VAL A 35 -3.57 17.44 -22.64
N TRP A 36 -4.62 17.93 -23.33
CA TRP A 36 -5.77 17.11 -23.67
C TRP A 36 -5.45 16.07 -24.77
N ASN A 37 -5.67 14.80 -24.45
CA ASN A 37 -5.46 13.66 -25.36
C ASN A 37 -4.02 13.50 -25.88
N THR A 38 -3.04 14.05 -25.17
CA THR A 38 -1.61 13.93 -25.54
C THR A 38 -1.06 12.53 -25.27
N PHE A 39 -1.67 11.81 -24.31
CA PHE A 39 -1.28 10.45 -23.92
C PHE A 39 -2.30 9.45 -24.46
N SER A 40 -1.92 8.73 -25.52
CA SER A 40 -2.71 7.66 -26.09
C SER A 40 -2.31 6.31 -25.45
N THR A 41 -3.30 5.41 -25.35
CA THR A 41 -3.05 4.00 -25.01
C THR A 41 -2.66 3.17 -26.24
N ASP A 42 -2.67 3.78 -27.41
CA ASP A 42 -2.28 3.13 -28.66
C ASP A 42 -0.78 2.87 -28.71
N VAL A 43 -0.38 1.90 -29.51
CA VAL A 43 1.04 1.61 -29.71
C VAL A 43 1.72 2.82 -30.35
N PRO A 44 2.76 3.40 -29.72
CA PRO A 44 3.45 4.56 -30.28
C PRO A 44 4.01 4.27 -31.68
N ALA A 45 3.64 5.08 -32.65
CA ALA A 45 4.09 4.94 -34.04
C ALA A 45 5.38 5.74 -34.32
N THR A 46 5.71 6.70 -33.43
CA THR A 46 6.90 7.57 -33.57
C THR A 46 7.70 7.60 -32.27
N SER A 47 9.01 7.93 -32.37
CA SER A 47 9.88 8.10 -31.20
C SER A 47 9.34 9.13 -30.21
N GLY A 48 8.84 10.26 -30.71
CA GLY A 48 8.27 11.31 -29.86
C GLY A 48 7.01 10.89 -29.13
N GLN A 49 6.16 10.03 -29.71
CA GLN A 49 5.02 9.43 -29.02
C GLN A 49 5.48 8.44 -27.95
N PHE A 50 6.52 7.65 -28.24
CA PHE A 50 7.10 6.73 -27.28
C PHE A 50 7.68 7.46 -26.07
N GLU A 51 8.46 8.51 -26.29
CA GLU A 51 9.04 9.34 -25.21
C GLU A 51 7.94 9.95 -24.32
N ARG A 52 6.87 10.48 -24.91
CA ARG A 52 5.72 11.03 -24.17
C ARG A 52 5.00 9.96 -23.36
N ALA A 53 4.72 8.81 -23.96
CA ALA A 53 4.09 7.70 -23.25
C ALA A 53 4.98 7.20 -22.10
N ALA A 54 6.27 7.04 -22.33
CA ALA A 54 7.23 6.63 -21.31
C ALA A 54 7.30 7.65 -20.16
N GLY A 55 7.40 8.94 -20.46
CA GLY A 55 7.42 10.01 -19.45
C GLY A 55 6.13 10.08 -18.63
N PHE A 56 4.97 9.91 -19.25
CA PHE A 56 3.70 9.84 -18.53
C PHE A 56 3.66 8.66 -17.56
N TRP A 57 3.98 7.45 -18.03
CA TRP A 57 3.98 6.24 -17.20
C TRP A 57 5.09 6.25 -16.15
N ALA A 58 6.20 6.94 -16.41
CA ALA A 58 7.25 7.14 -15.41
C ALA A 58 6.86 8.14 -14.31
N THR A 59 5.88 9.01 -14.56
CA THR A 59 5.46 10.07 -13.63
C THR A 59 4.04 9.86 -13.12
N PHE A 60 3.06 10.61 -13.65
CA PHE A 60 1.68 10.62 -13.15
C PHE A 60 0.88 9.35 -13.43
N GLY A 61 1.15 8.66 -14.54
CA GLY A 61 0.50 7.38 -14.86
C GLY A 61 0.99 6.20 -14.04
N SER A 62 1.98 6.43 -13.17
CA SER A 62 2.62 5.39 -12.37
C SER A 62 1.79 4.97 -11.15
N TRP A 63 2.28 3.94 -10.48
CA TRP A 63 1.76 3.43 -9.21
C TRP A 63 1.93 4.40 -8.02
N ALA A 64 2.57 5.54 -8.20
CA ALA A 64 2.94 6.47 -7.12
C ALA A 64 1.72 7.03 -6.38
N VAL A 65 0.68 7.44 -7.11
CA VAL A 65 -0.55 7.97 -6.49
C VAL A 65 -1.29 6.91 -5.67
N PRO A 66 -1.53 5.68 -6.18
CA PRO A 66 -2.07 4.59 -5.36
C PRO A 66 -1.24 4.26 -4.13
N VAL A 67 0.09 4.25 -4.24
CA VAL A 67 0.98 3.97 -3.10
C VAL A 67 0.94 5.09 -2.07
N LEU A 68 0.90 6.35 -2.51
CA LEU A 68 0.71 7.50 -1.63
C LEU A 68 -0.60 7.40 -0.86
N ALA A 69 -1.71 7.13 -1.55
CA ALA A 69 -3.02 6.97 -0.93
C ALA A 69 -3.03 5.83 0.09
N LEU A 70 -2.40 4.70 -0.25
CA LEU A 70 -2.25 3.57 0.66
C LEU A 70 -1.39 3.91 1.88
N GLY A 71 -0.27 4.63 1.69
CA GLY A 71 0.56 5.12 2.79
C GLY A 71 -0.24 5.99 3.76
N CYS A 72 -1.03 6.93 3.24
CA CYS A 72 -1.95 7.74 4.03
C CYS A 72 -2.98 6.90 4.79
N TYR A 73 -3.56 5.89 4.14
CA TYR A 73 -4.50 4.95 4.78
C TYR A 73 -3.85 4.16 5.92
N VAL A 74 -2.63 3.65 5.72
CA VAL A 74 -1.88 2.92 6.76
C VAL A 74 -1.58 3.84 7.95
N LEU A 75 -1.16 5.08 7.70
CA LEU A 75 -0.92 6.07 8.76
C LEU A 75 -2.19 6.44 9.51
N TRP A 76 -3.28 6.69 8.80
CA TRP A 76 -4.57 6.97 9.40
C TRP A 76 -5.06 5.80 10.27
N SER A 77 -4.97 4.56 9.76
CA SER A 77 -5.32 3.36 10.51
C SER A 77 -4.45 3.17 11.76
N ALA A 78 -3.14 3.45 11.64
CA ALA A 78 -2.23 3.36 12.77
C ALA A 78 -2.54 4.38 13.87
N ARG A 79 -2.91 5.62 13.49
CA ARG A 79 -3.33 6.68 14.43
C ARG A 79 -4.64 6.35 15.15
N GLN A 80 -5.55 5.67 14.46
CA GLN A 80 -6.82 5.24 15.05
C GLN A 80 -6.74 3.89 15.78
N HIS A 81 -5.54 3.36 15.99
CA HIS A 81 -5.33 2.03 16.57
C HIS A 81 -6.05 0.89 15.82
N ARG A 82 -6.49 1.14 14.58
CA ARG A 82 -7.13 0.13 13.73
C ARG A 82 -6.12 -0.86 13.19
N ARG A 83 -6.59 -2.07 12.96
CA ARG A 83 -5.77 -3.13 12.38
C ARG A 83 -5.64 -2.92 10.87
N VAL A 84 -4.41 -2.90 10.36
CA VAL A 84 -4.14 -2.99 8.91
C VAL A 84 -4.01 -4.47 8.58
N PRO A 85 -4.81 -4.99 7.65
CA PRO A 85 -4.79 -6.42 7.33
C PRO A 85 -3.45 -6.87 6.75
N GLY A 86 -2.90 -7.98 7.25
CA GLY A 86 -1.60 -8.52 6.81
C GLY A 86 -1.58 -8.96 5.34
N TRP A 87 -2.75 -9.35 4.77
CA TRP A 87 -2.82 -9.73 3.35
C TRP A 87 -2.36 -8.61 2.41
N LEU A 88 -2.57 -7.35 2.80
CA LEU A 88 -2.08 -6.20 2.06
C LEU A 88 -0.55 -6.20 1.95
N GLY A 89 0.14 -6.53 3.04
CA GLY A 89 1.59 -6.68 3.03
C GLY A 89 2.07 -7.82 2.14
N TRP A 90 1.32 -8.91 2.06
CA TRP A 90 1.64 -10.03 1.15
C TRP A 90 1.52 -9.64 -0.32
N ILE A 91 0.55 -8.80 -0.70
CA ILE A 91 0.47 -8.27 -2.07
C ILE A 91 1.72 -7.46 -2.41
N PHE A 92 2.16 -6.58 -1.48
CA PHE A 92 3.39 -5.79 -1.69
C PHE A 92 4.64 -6.66 -1.79
N LEU A 93 4.72 -7.74 -1.02
CA LEU A 93 5.83 -8.69 -1.12
C LEU A 93 5.80 -9.43 -2.45
N ALA A 94 4.64 -9.98 -2.84
CA ALA A 94 4.50 -10.77 -4.06
C ALA A 94 4.79 -9.95 -5.33
N TRP A 95 4.45 -8.67 -5.32
CA TRP A 95 4.70 -7.78 -6.44
C TRP A 95 6.07 -7.11 -6.37
N GLY A 96 6.48 -6.69 -5.20
CA GLY A 96 7.73 -5.94 -5.00
C GLY A 96 8.99 -6.80 -5.10
N LEU A 97 8.94 -8.07 -4.69
CA LEU A 97 10.11 -8.96 -4.79
C LEU A 97 10.56 -9.19 -6.24
N PRO A 98 9.69 -9.59 -7.19
CA PRO A 98 10.08 -9.70 -8.59
C PRO A 98 10.60 -8.37 -9.15
N LEU A 99 9.95 -7.25 -8.82
CA LEU A 99 10.36 -5.93 -9.28
C LEU A 99 11.77 -5.57 -8.78
N ALA A 100 12.06 -5.80 -7.51
CA ALA A 100 13.38 -5.55 -6.92
C ALA A 100 14.48 -6.44 -7.52
N ILE A 101 14.15 -7.66 -7.94
CA ILE A 101 15.09 -8.57 -8.59
C ILE A 101 15.39 -8.14 -10.02
N VAL A 102 14.34 -7.77 -10.77
CA VAL A 102 14.48 -7.41 -12.20
C VAL A 102 15.07 -6.00 -12.37
N CYS A 103 14.73 -5.07 -11.48
CA CYS A 103 15.16 -3.68 -11.55
C CYS A 103 15.85 -3.23 -10.25
N PRO A 104 17.05 -3.73 -9.93
CA PRO A 104 17.71 -3.45 -8.63
C PRO A 104 18.11 -1.97 -8.46
N THR A 105 18.29 -1.22 -9.54
CA THR A 105 18.59 0.21 -9.51
C THR A 105 17.35 1.08 -9.28
N SER A 106 16.15 0.52 -9.46
CA SER A 106 14.89 1.21 -9.23
C SER A 106 14.60 1.29 -7.72
N PRO A 107 13.92 2.34 -7.24
CA PRO A 107 13.44 2.41 -5.86
C PRO A 107 12.37 1.35 -5.52
N GLY A 108 12.04 0.47 -6.46
CA GLY A 108 11.07 -0.63 -6.30
C GLY A 108 11.36 -1.59 -5.16
N TRP A 109 12.62 -1.67 -4.68
CA TRP A 109 12.98 -2.45 -3.49
C TRP A 109 12.30 -1.95 -2.19
N ALA A 110 11.75 -0.74 -2.18
CA ALA A 110 10.97 -0.24 -1.05
C ALA A 110 9.65 -1.01 -0.87
N PHE A 111 9.05 -1.58 -1.94
CA PHE A 111 7.81 -2.34 -1.84
C PHE A 111 7.91 -3.59 -0.97
N PRO A 112 8.90 -4.48 -1.13
CA PRO A 112 9.05 -5.62 -0.23
C PRO A 112 9.32 -5.20 1.22
N ILE A 113 10.00 -4.08 1.45
CA ILE A 113 10.20 -3.54 2.80
C ILE A 113 8.86 -3.09 3.40
N ILE A 114 8.07 -2.30 2.66
CA ILE A 114 6.72 -1.86 3.08
C ILE A 114 5.85 -3.09 3.39
N GLY A 115 5.83 -4.06 2.48
CA GLY A 115 5.07 -5.30 2.63
C GLY A 115 5.47 -6.08 3.88
N GLY A 116 6.77 -6.27 4.09
CA GLY A 116 7.31 -6.95 5.26
C GLY A 116 6.93 -6.25 6.58
N LEU A 117 7.02 -4.93 6.64
CA LEU A 117 6.62 -4.14 7.80
C LEU A 117 5.12 -4.25 8.11
N ILE A 118 4.26 -4.34 7.08
CA ILE A 118 2.81 -4.53 7.28
C ILE A 118 2.54 -5.93 7.82
N VAL A 119 3.12 -6.98 7.23
CA VAL A 119 2.95 -8.37 7.69
C VAL A 119 3.43 -8.56 9.12
N LEU A 120 4.64 -8.07 9.43
CA LEU A 120 5.21 -8.17 10.78
C LEU A 120 4.37 -7.41 11.81
N GLY A 121 3.90 -6.22 11.46
CA GLY A 121 3.06 -5.43 12.35
C GLY A 121 1.68 -6.06 12.60
N ASP A 122 1.10 -6.78 11.64
CA ASP A 122 -0.14 -7.52 11.84
C ASP A 122 0.08 -8.75 12.73
N ARG A 123 1.14 -9.52 12.48
CA ARG A 123 1.49 -10.69 13.31
C ARG A 123 1.76 -10.30 14.76
N HIS A 124 2.50 -9.23 14.99
CA HIS A 124 2.81 -8.79 16.34
C HIS A 124 1.55 -8.42 17.12
N ARG A 125 0.59 -7.75 16.51
CA ARG A 125 -0.70 -7.44 17.14
C ARG A 125 -1.52 -8.70 17.43
N SER A 126 -1.51 -9.69 16.53
CA SER A 126 -2.22 -10.96 16.73
C SER A 126 -1.69 -11.73 17.95
N LEU A 127 -0.39 -11.66 18.21
CA LEU A 127 0.24 -12.31 19.37
C LEU A 127 -0.11 -11.61 20.69
N LEU A 128 -0.29 -10.28 20.66
CA LEU A 128 -0.67 -9.51 21.85
C LEU A 128 -2.16 -9.61 22.18
N SER A 129 -3.00 -9.93 21.19
CA SER A 129 -4.42 -10.21 21.36
C SER A 129 -4.60 -11.70 21.64
N GLY A 130 -4.10 -12.19 22.79
CA GLY A 130 -4.27 -13.60 23.21
C GLY A 130 -5.71 -14.08 23.09
N PRO A 131 -5.97 -15.40 23.10
CA PRO A 131 -7.32 -15.93 23.12
C PRO A 131 -8.09 -15.26 24.27
N PRO A 132 -9.38 -14.92 24.09
CA PRO A 132 -10.20 -14.41 25.17
C PRO A 132 -10.05 -15.40 26.34
N PRO A 133 -9.92 -14.91 27.59
CA PRO A 133 -9.91 -15.81 28.72
C PRO A 133 -11.13 -16.70 28.56
N ASP A 134 -10.89 -18.00 28.41
CA ASP A 134 -11.97 -18.97 28.42
C ASP A 134 -12.87 -18.55 29.55
N THR A 135 -14.09 -18.19 29.20
CA THR A 135 -15.16 -18.06 30.15
C THR A 135 -15.28 -19.47 30.69
N ALA A 136 -14.46 -19.79 31.68
CA ALA A 136 -14.75 -20.84 32.62
C ALA A 136 -16.04 -20.39 33.32
N ALA A 137 -17.11 -20.32 32.53
CA ALA A 137 -18.46 -20.34 33.01
C ALA A 137 -18.58 -21.68 33.67
N GLY A 138 -18.18 -21.69 34.92
CA GLY A 138 -18.65 -22.72 35.85
C GLY A 138 -20.13 -22.82 35.68
N THR A 139 -20.54 -23.85 35.03
CA THR A 139 -21.88 -24.41 35.09
C THR A 139 -22.09 -24.97 36.51
N ASP A 140 -22.05 -24.09 37.48
CA ASP A 140 -22.73 -24.28 38.74
C ASP A 140 -24.05 -23.51 38.68
N GLN A 141 -24.92 -23.95 37.79
CA GLN A 141 -26.32 -23.65 37.89
C GLN A 141 -26.90 -24.67 38.86
N PRO A 142 -27.25 -24.29 40.10
CA PRO A 142 -27.88 -25.18 41.02
C PRO A 142 -29.20 -25.63 40.40
N ASP A 143 -29.37 -26.94 40.32
CA ASP A 143 -30.60 -27.61 39.89
C ASP A 143 -31.78 -27.16 40.78
N ALA A 144 -32.50 -26.12 40.34
CA ALA A 144 -33.70 -25.58 41.01
C ALA A 144 -34.95 -26.42 40.76
N SER A 145 -34.82 -27.63 40.21
CA SER A 145 -35.95 -28.51 39.88
C SER A 145 -36.32 -29.49 40.94
N ARG A 146 -35.85 -29.33 42.19
CA ARG A 146 -36.26 -30.25 43.31
C ARG A 146 -36.93 -29.54 44.47
N GLN A 147 -37.89 -28.65 44.25
CA GLN A 147 -38.81 -28.24 45.28
C GLN A 147 -40.21 -27.99 44.70
N GLY A 148 -41.04 -29.00 44.75
CA GLY A 148 -42.42 -28.83 44.40
C GLY A 148 -43.28 -30.09 44.41
N ILE A 149 -43.27 -30.84 45.47
CA ILE A 149 -44.43 -31.77 45.81
C ILE A 149 -44.57 -31.79 47.34
N ARG A 150 -45.48 -31.00 47.86
CA ARG A 150 -46.41 -31.31 48.98
C ARG A 150 -47.49 -30.23 49.04
#